data_28d1abb4e3987d390705a948739cd3e5
#
_entry.id   28d1abb4e3987d390705a948739cd3e5
#
_cell.length_a   1.000
_cell.length_b   1.000
_cell.length_c   1.000
_cell.angle_alpha   90.00
_cell.angle_beta   90.00
_cell.angle_gamma   90.00
#
_symmetry.space_group_name_H-M   'P 1'
#
loop_
_entity.id
_entity.type
_entity.pdbx_description
1 polymer ?
#
loop_
_entity_poly.entity_id
_entity_poly.type
_entity_poly.pdbx_seq_one_letter_code
_entity_poly.pdbx_strand_id
1 'polypeptide(L)'
;MITAEAKKTPLGRGLSALLGESSLLEEETPGSVFSLPTLDLKPGKFQPRNRFDDDKLTTLIDSIREKGIIQPLVVRPLPGGLNTYEIIAGERRWRAARTLNLENVPVIVRDYNDREALEVALIENIQRDDLTPIEESEGYQRLLTEFNYSQEELARSIGKSRSHVANILRLNHLPDHIKEMIQEGKISAGHARTLVNADNIEEMVQNIIENGLNVRQAEQLKRQHVKGHILELPDTELAEQTKIIENEIVKILQLHVALKVKKTGATLTVQFQSYEEIDEFMDKLRSLDL
;
A
#
# COMPACT_ATOMS: atom_id res chain seq x y z
N MET A 1 -38.44 26.70 -10.51
CA MET A 1 -37.84 25.77 -11.47
C MET A 1 -36.43 26.21 -11.70
N ILE A 2 -35.46 25.60 -11.02
CA ILE A 2 -34.02 25.80 -11.23
C ILE A 2 -33.44 24.39 -11.29
N THR A 3 -33.11 23.94 -12.48
CA THR A 3 -32.47 22.67 -12.76
C THR A 3 -30.98 22.79 -12.44
N ALA A 4 -30.53 22.04 -11.43
CA ALA A 4 -29.12 21.90 -11.12
C ALA A 4 -28.49 20.87 -12.09
N GLU A 5 -27.65 21.33 -12.98
CA GLU A 5 -26.76 20.47 -13.81
C GLU A 5 -25.70 19.82 -12.92
N ALA A 6 -25.78 18.49 -12.81
CA ALA A 6 -24.73 17.70 -12.20
C ALA A 6 -23.52 17.63 -13.14
N LYS A 7 -22.40 18.18 -12.72
CA LYS A 7 -21.09 18.01 -13.38
C LYS A 7 -20.70 16.54 -13.36
N LYS A 8 -20.76 15.88 -14.51
CA LYS A 8 -20.21 14.55 -14.73
C LYS A 8 -18.68 14.64 -14.73
N THR A 9 -18.05 14.06 -13.75
CA THR A 9 -16.59 13.84 -13.69
C THR A 9 -16.18 12.76 -14.70
N PRO A 10 -15.09 12.95 -15.47
CA PRO A 10 -14.72 12.05 -16.58
C PRO A 10 -13.92 10.79 -16.18
N LEU A 11 -13.99 10.34 -14.93
CA LEU A 11 -13.07 9.36 -14.37
C LEU A 11 -13.44 7.87 -14.52
N GLY A 12 -14.49 7.52 -15.25
CA GLY A 12 -14.98 6.14 -15.31
C GLY A 12 -14.69 5.34 -16.59
N ARG A 13 -14.21 5.96 -17.65
CA ARG A 13 -14.23 5.33 -18.98
C ARG A 13 -13.08 4.38 -19.31
N GLY A 14 -11.89 4.58 -18.76
CA GLY A 14 -10.72 3.75 -19.08
C GLY A 14 -10.70 2.38 -18.43
N LEU A 15 -11.11 2.30 -17.18
CA LEU A 15 -10.99 1.09 -16.36
C LEU A 15 -12.08 0.04 -16.64
N SER A 16 -13.32 0.46 -16.93
CA SER A 16 -14.42 -0.48 -17.28
C SER A 16 -14.17 -1.25 -18.57
N ALA A 17 -13.32 -0.72 -19.44
CA ALA A 17 -12.95 -1.35 -20.71
C ALA A 17 -11.88 -2.45 -20.57
N LEU A 18 -11.11 -2.44 -19.47
CA LEU A 18 -10.06 -3.43 -19.19
C LEU A 18 -10.53 -4.58 -18.29
N LEU A 19 -11.51 -4.32 -17.43
CA LEU A 19 -11.94 -5.25 -16.39
C LEU A 19 -13.15 -6.12 -16.80
N GLY A 20 -13.45 -6.29 -18.07
CA GLY A 20 -14.46 -7.18 -18.60
C GLY A 20 -15.44 -7.72 -17.56
N GLU A 21 -16.70 -7.21 -17.57
CA GLU A 21 -17.86 -7.72 -16.85
C GLU A 21 -18.02 -7.37 -15.38
N SER A 22 -18.83 -6.34 -15.14
CA SER A 22 -20.09 -6.51 -14.43
C SER A 22 -20.93 -5.24 -14.50
N SER A 23 -22.01 -5.36 -15.26
CA SER A 23 -23.29 -4.69 -15.14
C SER A 23 -23.38 -3.17 -15.19
N LEU A 24 -24.16 -2.78 -16.22
CA LEU A 24 -25.04 -1.62 -16.30
C LEU A 24 -24.37 -0.28 -16.57
N LEU A 25 -24.27 0.05 -17.85
CA LEU A 25 -24.89 1.18 -18.52
C LEU A 25 -24.34 1.31 -19.95
N GLU A 26 -25.26 1.20 -20.90
CA GLU A 26 -25.27 1.73 -22.25
C GLU A 26 -24.04 1.52 -23.16
N GLU A 27 -24.18 0.65 -24.10
CA GLU A 27 -23.74 0.63 -25.50
C GLU A 27 -22.61 1.59 -25.89
N GLU A 28 -21.39 1.31 -25.43
CA GLU A 28 -20.23 1.47 -26.30
C GLU A 28 -19.79 0.05 -26.69
N THR A 29 -19.86 -0.26 -27.98
CA THR A 29 -19.43 -1.52 -28.58
C THR A 29 -18.13 -1.99 -27.93
N PRO A 30 -18.04 -3.20 -27.35
CA PRO A 30 -16.79 -3.76 -26.87
C PRO A 30 -15.78 -3.66 -28.01
N GLY A 31 -14.62 -3.07 -27.77
CA GLY A 31 -13.67 -2.72 -28.80
C GLY A 31 -13.45 -3.87 -29.76
N SER A 32 -13.84 -3.68 -31.00
CA SER A 32 -13.72 -4.70 -32.03
C SER A 32 -12.28 -5.19 -32.07
N VAL A 33 -12.09 -6.50 -32.08
CA VAL A 33 -10.76 -7.11 -32.26
C VAL A 33 -10.41 -6.98 -33.75
N PHE A 34 -9.32 -6.28 -34.03
CA PHE A 34 -8.80 -6.14 -35.39
C PHE A 34 -7.58 -7.06 -35.54
N SER A 35 -7.29 -7.41 -36.79
CA SER A 35 -6.05 -8.08 -37.16
C SER A 35 -5.12 -7.07 -37.82
N LEU A 36 -3.99 -6.73 -37.20
CA LEU A 36 -3.03 -5.78 -37.72
C LEU A 36 -1.69 -6.46 -38.04
N PRO A 37 -0.98 -5.97 -39.08
CA PRO A 37 0.37 -6.45 -39.38
C PRO A 37 1.30 -6.26 -38.19
N THR A 38 2.05 -7.30 -37.86
CA THR A 38 2.99 -7.30 -36.72
C THR A 38 4.05 -6.21 -36.83
N LEU A 39 4.39 -5.81 -38.09
CA LEU A 39 5.37 -4.79 -38.39
C LEU A 39 4.86 -3.35 -38.17
N ASP A 40 3.55 -3.14 -38.17
CA ASP A 40 2.92 -1.83 -37.95
C ASP A 40 2.89 -1.47 -36.45
N LEU A 41 3.22 -2.43 -35.57
CA LEU A 41 3.25 -2.25 -34.15
C LEU A 41 4.63 -1.84 -33.65
N LYS A 42 4.69 -0.83 -32.78
CA LYS A 42 5.90 -0.34 -32.11
C LYS A 42 5.81 -0.56 -30.62
N PRO A 43 6.94 -0.87 -29.95
CA PRO A 43 6.95 -0.96 -28.49
C PRO A 43 6.57 0.36 -27.84
N GLY A 44 5.87 0.30 -26.72
CA GLY A 44 5.43 1.48 -25.98
C GLY A 44 6.62 2.26 -25.39
N LYS A 45 6.54 3.60 -25.42
CA LYS A 45 7.54 4.50 -24.83
C LYS A 45 7.67 4.34 -23.31
N PHE A 46 6.64 3.84 -22.66
CA PHE A 46 6.50 3.81 -21.21
C PHE A 46 6.73 2.40 -20.61
N GLN A 47 7.37 1.48 -21.35
CA GLN A 47 7.62 0.12 -20.88
C GLN A 47 8.80 0.09 -19.90
N PRO A 48 8.60 -0.16 -18.59
CA PRO A 48 9.65 -0.10 -17.58
C PRO A 48 10.60 -1.32 -17.59
N ARG A 49 10.27 -2.35 -18.36
CA ARG A 49 10.97 -3.63 -18.30
C ARG A 49 12.16 -3.71 -19.24
N ASN A 50 13.37 -3.44 -18.71
CA ASN A 50 14.63 -3.61 -19.43
C ASN A 50 15.23 -5.04 -19.32
N ARG A 51 14.76 -5.87 -18.40
CA ARG A 51 15.22 -7.26 -18.24
C ARG A 51 14.05 -8.21 -18.47
N PHE A 52 14.14 -9.00 -19.52
CA PHE A 52 13.20 -10.07 -19.83
C PHE A 52 13.79 -11.39 -19.37
N ASP A 53 13.00 -12.18 -18.70
CA ASP A 53 13.31 -13.54 -18.33
C ASP A 53 13.14 -14.41 -19.61
N ASP A 54 14.24 -14.80 -20.22
CA ASP A 54 14.25 -15.51 -21.52
C ASP A 54 13.52 -16.86 -21.43
N ASP A 55 13.59 -17.54 -20.28
CA ASP A 55 12.91 -18.83 -20.09
C ASP A 55 11.37 -18.68 -20.14
N LYS A 56 10.86 -17.62 -19.51
CA LYS A 56 9.41 -17.34 -19.55
C LYS A 56 8.92 -16.86 -20.92
N LEU A 57 9.82 -16.29 -21.74
CA LEU A 57 9.49 -15.91 -23.10
C LEU A 57 9.40 -17.14 -24.00
N THR A 58 10.30 -18.11 -23.84
CA THR A 58 10.31 -19.35 -24.60
C THR A 58 9.01 -20.15 -24.42
N THR A 59 8.56 -20.31 -23.18
CA THR A 59 7.29 -20.97 -22.88
C THR A 59 6.10 -20.25 -23.54
N LEU A 60 6.11 -18.92 -23.58
CA LEU A 60 5.07 -18.14 -24.25
C LEU A 60 5.11 -18.32 -25.78
N ILE A 61 6.30 -18.38 -26.37
CA ILE A 61 6.50 -18.63 -27.81
C ILE A 61 5.89 -19.98 -28.18
N ASP A 62 6.16 -21.03 -27.41
CA ASP A 62 5.62 -22.36 -27.68
C ASP A 62 4.09 -22.40 -27.57
N SER A 63 3.53 -21.73 -26.54
CA SER A 63 2.07 -21.62 -26.42
C SER A 63 1.43 -20.88 -27.59
N ILE A 64 2.06 -19.77 -28.05
CA ILE A 64 1.53 -18.99 -29.19
C ILE A 64 1.68 -19.76 -30.51
N ARG A 65 2.72 -20.58 -30.65
CA ARG A 65 2.88 -21.47 -31.81
C ARG A 65 1.75 -22.49 -31.95
N GLU A 66 1.30 -23.04 -30.80
CA GLU A 66 0.24 -24.08 -30.79
C GLU A 66 -1.17 -23.48 -30.89
N LYS A 67 -1.44 -22.41 -30.15
CA LYS A 67 -2.82 -21.92 -29.93
C LYS A 67 -3.08 -20.54 -30.54
N GLY A 68 -2.05 -19.91 -31.10
CA GLY A 68 -2.13 -18.51 -31.51
C GLY A 68 -2.20 -17.55 -30.32
N ILE A 69 -2.42 -16.29 -30.62
CA ILE A 69 -2.62 -15.23 -29.59
C ILE A 69 -4.11 -15.22 -29.22
N ILE A 70 -4.45 -15.83 -28.09
CA ILE A 70 -5.83 -15.90 -27.58
C ILE A 70 -6.30 -14.54 -27.05
N GLN A 71 -5.44 -13.86 -26.29
CA GLN A 71 -5.75 -12.55 -25.72
C GLN A 71 -5.18 -11.44 -26.61
N PRO A 72 -6.00 -10.56 -27.21
CA PRO A 72 -5.54 -9.48 -28.07
C PRO A 72 -4.57 -8.52 -27.36
N LEU A 73 -3.71 -7.88 -28.13
CA LEU A 73 -2.88 -6.76 -27.67
C LEU A 73 -3.74 -5.50 -27.59
N VAL A 74 -3.39 -4.58 -26.68
CA VAL A 74 -4.00 -3.26 -26.65
C VAL A 74 -3.03 -2.27 -27.27
N VAL A 75 -3.51 -1.55 -28.28
CA VAL A 75 -2.70 -0.61 -29.07
C VAL A 75 -3.41 0.73 -29.24
N ARG A 76 -2.64 1.79 -29.49
CA ARG A 76 -3.17 3.10 -29.88
C ARG A 76 -2.55 3.58 -31.19
N PRO A 77 -3.26 4.39 -32.00
CA PRO A 77 -2.68 5.00 -33.18
C PRO A 77 -1.57 5.98 -32.78
N LEU A 78 -0.45 5.98 -33.50
CA LEU A 78 0.59 6.98 -33.33
C LEU A 78 0.30 8.23 -34.16
N PRO A 79 0.36 9.44 -33.58
CA PRO A 79 0.18 10.67 -34.30
C PRO A 79 1.22 10.80 -35.44
N GLY A 80 0.76 11.10 -36.65
CA GLY A 80 1.64 11.36 -37.80
C GLY A 80 2.17 10.14 -38.56
N GLY A 81 1.80 8.93 -38.17
CA GLY A 81 2.15 7.67 -38.86
C GLY A 81 0.94 7.09 -39.61
N LEU A 82 1.05 6.87 -40.92
CA LEU A 82 0.08 6.05 -41.63
C LEU A 82 0.19 4.62 -41.19
N ASN A 83 -0.88 4.10 -40.56
CA ASN A 83 -0.99 2.70 -40.05
C ASN A 83 0.10 2.27 -39.04
N THR A 84 0.55 3.18 -38.19
CA THR A 84 1.52 2.82 -37.13
C THR A 84 0.85 2.90 -35.76
N TYR A 85 1.02 1.87 -34.95
CA TYR A 85 0.38 1.75 -33.64
C TYR A 85 1.42 1.54 -32.55
N GLU A 86 1.18 2.11 -31.39
CA GLU A 86 1.98 1.91 -30.20
C GLU A 86 1.30 0.86 -29.28
N ILE A 87 2.09 -0.08 -28.80
CA ILE A 87 1.62 -1.14 -27.88
C ILE A 87 1.51 -0.57 -26.48
N ILE A 88 0.30 -0.58 -25.91
CA ILE A 88 0.04 -0.17 -24.53
C ILE A 88 0.15 -1.38 -23.60
N ALA A 89 -0.42 -2.53 -24.00
CA ALA A 89 -0.35 -3.77 -23.24
C ALA A 89 -0.14 -4.99 -24.16
N GLY A 90 0.59 -5.98 -23.66
CA GLY A 90 0.85 -7.22 -24.39
C GLY A 90 2.16 -7.28 -25.17
N GLU A 91 3.18 -6.49 -24.81
CA GLU A 91 4.48 -6.46 -25.51
C GLU A 91 5.13 -7.85 -25.59
N ARG A 92 5.06 -8.68 -24.55
CA ARG A 92 5.60 -10.05 -24.60
C ARG A 92 4.96 -10.89 -25.70
N ARG A 93 3.63 -10.76 -25.90
CA ARG A 93 2.90 -11.45 -26.98
C ARG A 93 3.35 -10.95 -28.34
N TRP A 94 3.56 -9.66 -28.51
CA TRP A 94 4.10 -9.08 -29.74
C TRP A 94 5.53 -9.57 -30.02
N ARG A 95 6.42 -9.59 -29.02
CA ARG A 95 7.78 -10.11 -29.19
C ARG A 95 7.79 -11.58 -29.60
N ALA A 96 6.96 -12.41 -28.95
CA ALA A 96 6.79 -13.81 -29.32
C ALA A 96 6.23 -13.95 -30.75
N ALA A 97 5.26 -13.14 -31.15
CA ALA A 97 4.72 -13.11 -32.49
C ALA A 97 5.80 -12.73 -33.54
N ARG A 98 6.65 -11.76 -33.24
CA ARG A 98 7.82 -11.40 -34.07
C ARG A 98 8.83 -12.54 -34.20
N THR A 99 9.12 -13.23 -33.10
CA THR A 99 10.03 -14.40 -33.13
C THR A 99 9.46 -15.53 -33.97
N LEU A 100 8.13 -15.70 -33.97
CA LEU A 100 7.42 -16.68 -34.77
C LEU A 100 7.15 -16.22 -36.21
N ASN A 101 7.54 -15.00 -36.58
CA ASN A 101 7.28 -14.37 -37.87
C ASN A 101 5.78 -14.37 -38.23
N LEU A 102 4.90 -14.15 -37.24
CA LEU A 102 3.46 -14.02 -37.50
C LEU A 102 3.22 -12.74 -38.29
N GLU A 103 2.52 -12.86 -39.43
CA GLU A 103 2.22 -11.73 -40.30
C GLU A 103 1.27 -10.74 -39.61
N ASN A 104 0.22 -11.26 -38.97
CA ASN A 104 -0.79 -10.47 -38.29
C ASN A 104 -0.99 -10.91 -36.85
N VAL A 105 -1.41 -9.98 -36.00
CA VAL A 105 -1.73 -10.23 -34.59
C VAL A 105 -3.07 -9.60 -34.22
N PRO A 106 -3.88 -10.24 -33.36
CA PRO A 106 -5.13 -9.70 -32.89
C PRO A 106 -4.87 -8.53 -31.93
N VAL A 107 -5.53 -7.39 -32.18
CA VAL A 107 -5.39 -6.17 -31.39
C VAL A 107 -6.75 -5.53 -31.08
N ILE A 108 -6.79 -4.79 -29.99
CA ILE A 108 -7.86 -3.86 -29.65
C ILE A 108 -7.27 -2.47 -29.79
N VAL A 109 -7.82 -1.67 -30.70
CA VAL A 109 -7.39 -0.28 -30.91
C VAL A 109 -8.16 0.61 -29.96
N ARG A 110 -7.43 1.45 -29.21
CA ARG A 110 -7.97 2.45 -28.29
C ARG A 110 -7.35 3.81 -28.60
N ASP A 111 -8.17 4.83 -28.56
CA ASP A 111 -7.69 6.21 -28.75
C ASP A 111 -7.30 6.81 -27.40
N TYR A 112 -6.14 6.39 -26.92
CA TYR A 112 -5.56 6.88 -25.67
C TYR A 112 -4.59 8.04 -25.94
N ASN A 113 -4.73 9.13 -25.19
CA ASN A 113 -3.67 10.14 -25.13
C ASN A 113 -2.46 9.61 -24.35
N ASP A 114 -1.35 10.36 -24.33
CA ASP A 114 -0.11 9.90 -23.67
C ASP A 114 -0.29 9.63 -22.17
N ARG A 115 -1.13 10.42 -21.49
CA ARG A 115 -1.42 10.26 -20.05
C ARG A 115 -2.23 9.02 -19.80
N GLU A 116 -3.28 8.77 -20.57
CA GLU A 116 -4.12 7.58 -20.45
C GLU A 116 -3.32 6.29 -20.79
N ALA A 117 -2.47 6.37 -21.82
CA ALA A 117 -1.60 5.26 -22.18
C ALA A 117 -0.61 4.90 -21.06
N LEU A 118 -0.02 5.92 -20.44
CA LEU A 118 0.88 5.72 -19.28
C LEU A 118 0.12 5.16 -18.07
N GLU A 119 -1.08 5.64 -17.80
CA GLU A 119 -1.95 5.17 -16.71
C GLU A 119 -2.28 3.67 -16.88
N VAL A 120 -2.75 3.30 -18.06
CA VAL A 120 -3.10 1.89 -18.38
C VAL A 120 -1.85 0.99 -18.25
N ALA A 121 -0.72 1.41 -18.80
CA ALA A 121 0.52 0.65 -18.71
C ALA A 121 1.00 0.51 -17.26
N LEU A 122 0.83 1.53 -16.42
CA LEU A 122 1.20 1.50 -15.01
C LEU A 122 0.29 0.56 -14.22
N ILE A 123 -1.03 0.59 -14.45
CA ILE A 123 -1.99 -0.30 -13.81
C ILE A 123 -1.72 -1.76 -14.20
N GLU A 124 -1.48 -2.04 -15.49
CA GLU A 124 -1.12 -3.39 -15.96
C GLU A 124 0.15 -3.90 -15.27
N ASN A 125 1.17 -3.05 -15.18
CA ASN A 125 2.42 -3.41 -14.52
C ASN A 125 2.22 -3.70 -13.02
N ILE A 126 1.37 -2.93 -12.34
CA ILE A 126 1.04 -3.13 -10.92
C ILE A 126 0.25 -4.42 -10.67
N GLN A 127 -0.55 -4.86 -11.63
CA GLN A 127 -1.34 -6.10 -11.52
C GLN A 127 -0.52 -7.37 -11.72
N ARG A 128 0.80 -7.26 -11.89
CA ARG A 128 1.68 -8.43 -12.04
C ARG A 128 1.92 -9.09 -10.69
N ASP A 129 1.95 -10.43 -10.69
CA ASP A 129 2.18 -11.25 -9.49
C ASP A 129 3.64 -11.26 -9.02
N ASP A 130 4.59 -10.79 -9.85
CA ASP A 130 6.03 -10.87 -9.60
C ASP A 130 6.65 -9.56 -9.08
N LEU A 131 5.84 -8.57 -8.69
CA LEU A 131 6.33 -7.32 -8.13
C LEU A 131 6.84 -7.49 -6.70
N THR A 132 7.95 -6.83 -6.40
CA THR A 132 8.39 -6.65 -5.02
C THR A 132 7.47 -5.65 -4.30
N PRO A 133 7.35 -5.73 -2.96
CA PRO A 133 6.55 -4.76 -2.19
C PRO A 133 6.99 -3.30 -2.38
N ILE A 134 8.26 -3.07 -2.69
CA ILE A 134 8.79 -1.73 -2.95
C ILE A 134 8.37 -1.23 -4.33
N GLU A 135 8.50 -2.05 -5.38
CA GLU A 135 8.02 -1.72 -6.73
C GLU A 135 6.50 -1.45 -6.73
N GLU A 136 5.73 -2.25 -5.99
CA GLU A 136 4.29 -2.06 -5.80
C GLU A 136 4.01 -0.70 -5.13
N SER A 137 4.77 -0.35 -4.09
CA SER A 137 4.66 0.91 -3.36
C SER A 137 4.95 2.12 -4.24
N GLU A 138 6.02 2.06 -5.05
CA GLU A 138 6.40 3.10 -6.00
C GLU A 138 5.33 3.27 -7.09
N GLY A 139 4.83 2.17 -7.63
CA GLY A 139 3.73 2.17 -8.60
C GLY A 139 2.47 2.84 -8.04
N TYR A 140 2.08 2.50 -6.82
CA TYR A 140 0.95 3.13 -6.14
C TYR A 140 1.17 4.62 -5.93
N GLN A 141 2.36 5.02 -5.49
CA GLN A 141 2.70 6.43 -5.27
C GLN A 141 2.57 7.23 -6.56
N ARG A 142 3.02 6.68 -7.70
CA ARG A 142 2.90 7.34 -9.00
C ARG A 142 1.45 7.52 -9.41
N LEU A 143 0.57 6.53 -9.20
CA LEU A 143 -0.86 6.69 -9.49
C LEU A 143 -1.51 7.77 -8.65
N LEU A 144 -1.14 7.91 -7.38
CA LEU A 144 -1.65 8.98 -6.52
C LEU A 144 -1.16 10.35 -6.97
N THR A 145 0.14 10.51 -7.31
CA THR A 145 0.76 11.80 -7.57
C THR A 145 0.59 12.29 -9.01
N GLU A 146 0.79 11.40 -10.00
CA GLU A 146 0.74 11.76 -11.42
C GLU A 146 -0.69 11.74 -11.97
N PHE A 147 -1.53 10.83 -11.47
CA PHE A 147 -2.89 10.61 -11.97
C PHE A 147 -4.00 11.08 -11.02
N ASN A 148 -3.64 11.60 -9.83
CA ASN A 148 -4.55 12.11 -8.81
C ASN A 148 -5.56 11.07 -8.31
N TYR A 149 -5.18 9.80 -8.26
CA TYR A 149 -5.99 8.78 -7.64
C TYR A 149 -6.11 9.02 -6.13
N SER A 150 -7.28 8.81 -5.58
CA SER A 150 -7.42 8.56 -4.14
C SER A 150 -7.02 7.11 -3.82
N GLN A 151 -6.63 6.84 -2.56
CA GLN A 151 -6.31 5.46 -2.15
C GLN A 151 -7.49 4.50 -2.33
N GLU A 152 -8.71 5.00 -2.27
CA GLU A 152 -9.92 4.19 -2.45
C GLU A 152 -10.17 3.85 -3.92
N GLU A 153 -10.00 4.81 -4.83
CA GLU A 153 -10.09 4.59 -6.27
C GLU A 153 -9.00 3.64 -6.73
N LEU A 154 -7.76 3.84 -6.26
CA LEU A 154 -6.66 2.94 -6.54
C LEU A 154 -6.97 1.51 -6.08
N ALA A 155 -7.42 1.34 -4.84
CA ALA A 155 -7.77 0.02 -4.30
C ALA A 155 -8.81 -0.70 -5.15
N ARG A 156 -9.86 0.02 -5.60
CA ARG A 156 -10.88 -0.52 -6.51
C ARG A 156 -10.29 -0.92 -7.86
N SER A 157 -9.43 -0.07 -8.44
CA SER A 157 -8.88 -0.30 -9.78
C SER A 157 -7.95 -1.52 -9.85
N ILE A 158 -7.22 -1.80 -8.77
CA ILE A 158 -6.29 -2.95 -8.70
C ILE A 158 -6.89 -4.18 -8.01
N GLY A 159 -8.16 -4.13 -7.57
CA GLY A 159 -8.83 -5.26 -6.91
C GLY A 159 -8.29 -5.59 -5.52
N LYS A 160 -7.72 -4.59 -4.80
CA LYS A 160 -7.16 -4.75 -3.44
C LYS A 160 -7.99 -4.00 -2.41
N SER A 161 -7.79 -4.29 -1.12
CA SER A 161 -8.43 -3.51 -0.07
C SER A 161 -7.72 -2.16 0.12
N ARG A 162 -8.45 -1.12 0.54
CA ARG A 162 -7.89 0.19 0.91
C ARG A 162 -6.79 0.05 1.98
N SER A 163 -6.97 -0.86 2.93
CA SER A 163 -5.96 -1.14 3.97
C SER A 163 -4.68 -1.74 3.40
N HIS A 164 -4.77 -2.59 2.36
CA HIS A 164 -3.60 -3.11 1.66
C HIS A 164 -2.82 -1.96 0.98
N VAL A 165 -3.51 -1.14 0.19
CA VAL A 165 -2.90 0.03 -0.49
C VAL A 165 -2.22 0.96 0.51
N ALA A 166 -2.90 1.32 1.61
CA ALA A 166 -2.34 2.17 2.65
C ALA A 166 -1.08 1.54 3.30
N ASN A 167 -1.07 0.23 3.54
CA ASN A 167 0.07 -0.47 4.13
C ASN A 167 1.28 -0.52 3.18
N ILE A 168 1.05 -0.74 1.89
CA ILE A 168 2.11 -0.75 0.88
C ILE A 168 2.69 0.67 0.71
N LEU A 169 1.86 1.69 0.57
CA LEU A 169 2.31 3.09 0.43
C LEU A 169 3.19 3.56 1.61
N ARG A 170 2.97 3.04 2.80
CA ARG A 170 3.80 3.37 3.97
C ARG A 170 5.25 2.94 3.80
N LEU A 171 5.55 1.93 2.97
CA LEU A 171 6.91 1.47 2.72
C LEU A 171 7.79 2.54 2.06
N ASN A 172 7.19 3.49 1.31
CA ASN A 172 7.91 4.61 0.71
C ASN A 172 8.60 5.51 1.73
N HIS A 173 8.11 5.55 2.97
CA HIS A 173 8.69 6.35 4.05
C HIS A 173 9.89 5.68 4.74
N LEU A 174 10.25 4.46 4.37
CA LEU A 174 11.41 3.78 4.90
C LEU A 174 12.71 4.34 4.28
N PRO A 175 13.83 4.35 5.01
CA PRO A 175 15.15 4.65 4.47
C PRO A 175 15.51 3.70 3.32
N ASP A 176 16.32 4.19 2.37
CA ASP A 176 16.61 3.44 1.14
C ASP A 176 17.35 2.11 1.41
N HIS A 177 18.29 2.08 2.35
CA HIS A 177 18.98 0.84 2.74
C HIS A 177 18.01 -0.23 3.31
N ILE A 178 16.93 0.18 3.98
CA ILE A 178 15.90 -0.76 4.44
C ILE A 178 15.03 -1.26 3.27
N LYS A 179 14.74 -0.38 2.29
CA LYS A 179 14.06 -0.80 1.05
C LYS A 179 14.88 -1.83 0.28
N GLU A 180 16.20 -1.65 0.21
CA GLU A 180 17.11 -2.63 -0.40
C GLU A 180 17.04 -3.99 0.32
N MET A 181 17.05 -4.00 1.65
CA MET A 181 16.90 -5.24 2.43
C MET A 181 15.56 -5.96 2.18
N ILE A 182 14.50 -5.20 1.90
CA ILE A 182 13.19 -5.78 1.52
C ILE A 182 13.26 -6.38 0.12
N GLN A 183 13.90 -5.68 -0.83
CA GLN A 183 14.07 -6.17 -2.22
C GLN A 183 14.93 -7.42 -2.27
N GLU A 184 15.96 -7.52 -1.42
CA GLU A 184 16.82 -8.70 -1.27
C GLU A 184 16.15 -9.86 -0.49
N GLY A 185 14.94 -9.63 0.07
CA GLY A 185 14.22 -10.62 0.85
C GLY A 185 14.76 -10.85 2.26
N LYS A 186 15.72 -10.04 2.76
CA LYS A 186 16.25 -10.09 4.13
C LYS A 186 15.19 -9.74 5.16
N ILE A 187 14.27 -8.86 4.79
CA ILE A 187 13.17 -8.39 5.61
C ILE A 187 11.86 -8.55 4.84
N SER A 188 10.83 -9.14 5.45
CA SER A 188 9.52 -9.27 4.80
C SER A 188 8.74 -7.94 4.81
N ALA A 189 7.79 -7.79 3.88
CA ALA A 189 6.87 -6.62 3.85
C ALA A 189 6.10 -6.45 5.18
N GLY A 190 5.81 -7.53 5.87
CA GLY A 190 5.16 -7.50 7.20
C GLY A 190 6.06 -6.87 8.26
N HIS A 191 7.35 -7.23 8.30
CA HIS A 191 8.33 -6.61 9.18
C HIS A 191 8.53 -5.13 8.81
N ALA A 192 8.69 -4.84 7.51
CA ALA A 192 8.86 -3.49 7.01
C ALA A 192 7.72 -2.56 7.45
N ARG A 193 6.47 -3.03 7.40
CA ARG A 193 5.31 -2.28 7.89
C ARG A 193 5.42 -1.92 9.38
N THR A 194 5.99 -2.80 10.18
CA THR A 194 6.21 -2.56 11.62
C THR A 194 7.29 -1.51 11.85
N LEU A 195 8.31 -1.45 10.98
CA LEU A 195 9.41 -0.50 11.06
C LEU A 195 9.02 0.94 10.72
N VAL A 196 7.98 1.13 9.89
CA VAL A 196 7.52 2.49 9.54
C VAL A 196 7.16 3.27 10.80
N ASN A 197 7.74 4.47 10.94
CA ASN A 197 7.62 5.35 12.12
C ASN A 197 8.13 4.69 13.43
N ALA A 198 9.17 3.88 13.37
CA ALA A 198 9.90 3.44 14.55
C ALA A 198 11.06 4.42 14.80
N ASP A 199 11.23 4.84 16.05
CA ASP A 199 12.31 5.78 16.43
C ASP A 199 13.70 5.13 16.28
N ASN A 200 13.80 3.80 16.52
CA ASN A 200 15.02 3.01 16.48
C ASN A 200 14.97 1.97 15.36
N ILE A 201 14.81 2.39 14.10
CA ILE A 201 14.66 1.49 12.95
C ILE A 201 15.83 0.52 12.85
N GLU A 202 17.09 1.00 12.98
CA GLU A 202 18.29 0.19 12.81
C GLU A 202 18.39 -0.94 13.83
N GLU A 203 18.16 -0.60 15.10
CA GLU A 203 18.17 -1.58 16.20
C GLU A 203 17.08 -2.64 16.00
N MET A 204 15.89 -2.22 15.58
CA MET A 204 14.79 -3.12 15.30
C MET A 204 15.09 -4.06 14.13
N VAL A 205 15.70 -3.55 13.06
CA VAL A 205 16.12 -4.33 11.90
C VAL A 205 17.15 -5.39 12.31
N GLN A 206 18.16 -4.97 13.08
CA GLN A 206 19.18 -5.87 13.58
C GLN A 206 18.57 -6.98 14.45
N ASN A 207 17.66 -6.63 15.36
CA ASN A 207 16.95 -7.61 16.18
C ASN A 207 16.09 -8.58 15.35
N ILE A 208 15.42 -8.10 14.30
CA ILE A 208 14.62 -8.94 13.41
C ILE A 208 15.50 -9.97 12.70
N ILE A 209 16.67 -9.55 12.21
CA ILE A 209 17.58 -10.41 11.43
C ILE A 209 18.32 -11.39 12.35
N GLU A 210 18.92 -10.92 13.45
CA GLU A 210 19.75 -11.73 14.34
C GLU A 210 18.93 -12.76 15.13
N ASN A 211 17.74 -12.37 15.60
CA ASN A 211 16.89 -13.24 16.42
C ASN A 211 15.79 -13.96 15.62
N GLY A 212 15.70 -13.74 14.31
CA GLY A 212 14.71 -14.37 13.45
C GLY A 212 13.27 -14.07 13.88
N LEU A 213 12.99 -12.85 14.35
CA LEU A 213 11.70 -12.47 14.90
C LEU A 213 10.59 -12.59 13.86
N ASN A 214 9.42 -13.07 14.26
CA ASN A 214 8.24 -12.97 13.42
C ASN A 214 7.59 -11.58 13.54
N VAL A 215 6.65 -11.27 12.63
CA VAL A 215 6.01 -9.93 12.55
C VAL A 215 5.34 -9.53 13.88
N ARG A 216 4.69 -10.48 14.59
CA ARG A 216 4.04 -10.21 15.89
C ARG A 216 5.05 -9.87 16.98
N GLN A 217 6.19 -10.56 16.99
CA GLN A 217 7.29 -10.28 17.93
C GLN A 217 7.92 -8.92 17.64
N ALA A 218 8.12 -8.57 16.38
CA ALA A 218 8.59 -7.24 15.97
C ALA A 218 7.61 -6.12 16.37
N GLU A 219 6.29 -6.34 16.21
CA GLU A 219 5.26 -5.41 16.70
C GLU A 219 5.30 -5.25 18.23
N GLN A 220 5.54 -6.33 18.93
CA GLN A 220 5.64 -6.35 20.39
C GLN A 220 6.89 -5.59 20.87
N LEU A 221 8.02 -5.82 20.21
CA LEU A 221 9.27 -5.09 20.44
C LEU A 221 9.05 -3.57 20.25
N LYS A 222 8.45 -3.16 19.14
CA LYS A 222 8.11 -1.75 18.89
C LYS A 222 7.26 -1.16 20.01
N ARG A 223 6.23 -1.86 20.48
CA ARG A 223 5.37 -1.41 21.58
C ARG A 223 6.13 -1.26 22.90
N GLN A 224 7.11 -2.12 23.16
CA GLN A 224 7.97 -2.03 24.34
C GLN A 224 8.91 -0.82 24.27
N HIS A 225 9.53 -0.55 23.11
CA HIS A 225 10.35 0.65 22.91
C HIS A 225 9.54 1.93 23.07
N VAL A 226 8.34 2.00 22.49
CA VAL A 226 7.44 3.16 22.68
C VAL A 226 7.04 3.33 24.16
N LYS A 227 6.82 2.23 24.88
CA LYS A 227 6.54 2.27 26.32
C LYS A 227 7.78 2.65 27.13
N GLY A 228 8.96 2.14 26.76
CA GLY A 228 10.24 2.51 27.38
C GLY A 228 10.56 3.99 27.19
N HIS A 229 10.33 4.53 26.02
CA HIS A 229 10.57 5.97 25.74
C HIS A 229 9.55 6.91 26.40
N ILE A 230 8.37 6.40 26.78
CA ILE A 230 7.40 7.13 27.62
C ILE A 230 7.79 7.04 29.11
N LEU A 231 8.67 6.07 29.48
CA LEU A 231 9.08 5.82 30.87
C LEU A 231 10.45 6.42 31.21
N GLU A 232 11.23 6.91 30.26
CA GLU A 232 12.55 7.47 30.51
C GLU A 232 12.68 8.96 30.13
N LEU A 233 12.06 9.80 30.93
CA LEU A 233 12.67 10.98 31.54
C LEU A 233 12.05 11.07 32.94
N PRO A 234 12.65 10.46 33.93
CA PRO A 234 12.46 10.98 35.26
C PRO A 234 13.22 12.32 35.26
N ASP A 235 12.51 13.43 35.14
CA ASP A 235 12.87 14.60 35.86
C ASP A 235 13.03 14.09 37.30
N THR A 236 14.28 13.94 37.78
CA THR A 236 14.56 13.28 39.07
C THR A 236 13.81 14.02 40.18
N GLU A 237 13.66 15.33 40.01
CA GLU A 237 12.85 16.20 40.85
C GLU A 237 11.35 15.88 40.80
N LEU A 238 10.77 15.63 39.61
CA LEU A 238 9.36 15.32 39.45
C LEU A 238 9.02 13.89 39.98
N ALA A 239 9.94 12.95 39.81
CA ALA A 239 9.80 11.60 40.33
C ALA A 239 9.91 11.57 41.89
N GLU A 240 10.78 12.37 42.48
CA GLU A 240 10.87 12.50 43.94
C GLU A 240 9.62 13.19 44.51
N GLN A 241 9.16 14.28 43.88
CA GLN A 241 7.94 14.98 44.27
C GLN A 241 6.72 14.06 44.14
N THR A 242 6.62 13.26 43.06
CA THR A 242 5.53 12.30 42.86
C THR A 242 5.51 11.25 43.96
N LYS A 243 6.69 10.70 44.35
CA LYS A 243 6.80 9.74 45.46
C LYS A 243 6.44 10.34 46.81
N ILE A 244 6.80 11.60 47.07
CA ILE A 244 6.43 12.29 48.32
C ILE A 244 4.90 12.41 48.42
N ILE A 245 4.26 12.88 47.35
CA ILE A 245 2.80 13.02 47.28
C ILE A 245 2.10 11.65 47.38
N GLU A 246 2.63 10.61 46.69
CA GLU A 246 2.11 9.25 46.75
C GLU A 246 2.15 8.70 48.21
N ASN A 247 3.27 8.89 48.89
CA ASN A 247 3.42 8.49 50.29
C ASN A 247 2.50 9.26 51.26
N GLU A 248 2.24 10.53 51.02
CA GLU A 248 1.30 11.33 51.79
C GLU A 248 -0.14 10.80 51.60
N ILE A 249 -0.54 10.52 50.34
CA ILE A 249 -1.87 9.96 50.03
C ILE A 249 -2.04 8.58 50.64
N VAL A 250 -1.04 7.71 50.59
CA VAL A 250 -1.03 6.40 51.23
C VAL A 250 -1.25 6.51 52.76
N LYS A 251 -0.57 7.48 53.40
CA LYS A 251 -0.73 7.73 54.84
C LYS A 251 -2.13 8.22 55.24
N ILE A 252 -2.73 9.06 54.40
CA ILE A 252 -4.07 9.62 54.65
C ILE A 252 -5.14 8.55 54.40
N LEU A 253 -5.05 7.84 53.30
CA LEU A 253 -6.07 6.87 52.89
C LEU A 253 -5.90 5.51 53.50
N GLN A 254 -4.69 5.15 53.93
CA GLN A 254 -4.30 3.80 54.42
C GLN A 254 -4.60 2.70 53.40
N LEU A 255 -4.56 3.05 52.10
CA LEU A 255 -4.80 2.16 50.98
C LEU A 255 -3.58 2.13 50.04
N HIS A 256 -3.50 1.09 49.23
CA HIS A 256 -2.48 1.03 48.18
C HIS A 256 -2.85 1.99 47.02
N VAL A 257 -2.00 2.99 46.84
CA VAL A 257 -2.22 4.06 45.87
C VAL A 257 -1.02 4.13 44.94
N ALA A 258 -1.28 4.34 43.67
CA ALA A 258 -0.25 4.62 42.64
C ALA A 258 -0.57 5.94 41.93
N LEU A 259 0.34 6.90 41.95
CA LEU A 259 0.23 8.20 41.31
C LEU A 259 1.07 8.22 40.03
N LYS A 260 0.45 8.47 38.87
CA LYS A 260 1.13 8.68 37.59
C LYS A 260 0.91 10.10 37.12
N VAL A 261 1.96 10.90 37.09
CA VAL A 261 1.94 12.28 36.56
C VAL A 261 2.26 12.23 35.06
N LYS A 262 1.48 12.96 34.26
CA LYS A 262 1.67 13.17 32.81
C LYS A 262 1.82 14.66 32.53
N LYS A 263 2.38 15.03 31.36
CA LYS A 263 2.53 16.43 30.94
C LYS A 263 1.22 17.26 30.96
N THR A 264 0.07 16.62 30.90
CA THR A 264 -1.28 17.26 30.83
C THR A 264 -2.19 16.82 31.97
N GLY A 265 -1.65 16.35 33.11
CA GLY A 265 -2.46 15.92 34.24
C GLY A 265 -1.87 14.76 35.01
N ALA A 266 -2.56 14.32 36.05
CA ALA A 266 -2.15 13.17 36.88
C ALA A 266 -3.27 12.15 36.95
N THR A 267 -2.91 10.87 37.11
CA THR A 267 -3.85 9.76 37.31
C THR A 267 -3.51 9.12 38.65
N LEU A 268 -4.49 9.14 39.57
CA LEU A 268 -4.42 8.43 40.82
C LEU A 268 -5.13 7.09 40.68
N THR A 269 -4.47 6.00 40.98
CA THR A 269 -5.05 4.65 41.01
C THR A 269 -5.08 4.16 42.43
N VAL A 270 -6.26 3.87 42.97
CA VAL A 270 -6.45 3.29 44.32
C VAL A 270 -6.84 1.84 44.15
N GLN A 271 -6.14 0.94 44.85
CA GLN A 271 -6.38 -0.49 44.80
C GLN A 271 -7.08 -0.94 46.06
N PHE A 272 -8.27 -1.51 45.93
CA PHE A 272 -9.07 -2.05 47.06
C PHE A 272 -8.97 -3.57 47.06
N GLN A 273 -8.91 -4.16 48.25
CA GLN A 273 -8.88 -5.62 48.43
C GLN A 273 -10.26 -6.20 48.77
N SER A 274 -11.19 -5.35 49.28
CA SER A 274 -12.58 -5.73 49.60
C SER A 274 -13.59 -4.64 49.27
N TYR A 275 -14.87 -4.97 49.24
CA TYR A 275 -15.98 -4.01 49.09
C TYR A 275 -16.09 -3.09 50.32
N GLU A 276 -15.76 -3.60 51.51
CA GLU A 276 -15.77 -2.84 52.77
C GLU A 276 -14.77 -1.67 52.70
N GLU A 277 -13.58 -1.89 52.14
CA GLU A 277 -12.60 -0.82 51.92
C GLU A 277 -13.10 0.28 50.95
N ILE A 278 -13.94 -0.08 49.97
CA ILE A 278 -14.56 0.89 49.07
C ILE A 278 -15.57 1.76 49.82
N ASP A 279 -16.41 1.14 50.66
CA ASP A 279 -17.41 1.86 51.44
C ASP A 279 -16.75 2.81 52.47
N GLU A 280 -15.73 2.35 53.19
CA GLU A 280 -14.92 3.20 54.08
C GLU A 280 -14.25 4.38 53.35
N PHE A 281 -13.75 4.14 52.15
CA PHE A 281 -13.17 5.20 51.31
C PHE A 281 -14.21 6.22 50.83
N MET A 282 -15.40 5.75 50.47
CA MET A 282 -16.53 6.61 50.09
C MET A 282 -17.02 7.46 51.28
N ASP A 283 -17.04 6.89 52.46
CA ASP A 283 -17.44 7.65 53.67
C ASP A 283 -16.39 8.70 54.06
N LYS A 284 -15.11 8.39 53.93
CA LYS A 284 -14.02 9.35 54.08
C LYS A 284 -14.13 10.51 53.07
N LEU A 285 -14.40 10.20 51.80
CA LEU A 285 -14.62 11.24 50.79
C LEU A 285 -15.83 12.13 51.07
N ARG A 286 -16.91 11.55 51.57
CA ARG A 286 -18.13 12.31 51.95
C ARG A 286 -17.89 13.19 53.16
N SER A 287 -17.00 12.80 54.09
CA SER A 287 -16.67 13.56 55.28
C SER A 287 -15.73 14.75 55.00
N LEU A 288 -15.15 14.83 53.83
CA LEU A 288 -14.23 15.90 53.39
C LEU A 288 -14.93 17.15 52.88
N ASP A 289 -16.27 17.28 53.04
CA ASP A 289 -17.09 18.43 52.65
C ASP A 289 -16.49 19.19 51.46
N LEU A 290 -16.63 18.63 50.27
CA LEU A 290 -16.31 19.26 49.00
C LEU A 290 -17.52 19.92 48.39
#